data_834242a928c238376000150e5c50e75d
#
_entry.id   834242a928c238376000150e5c50e75d
#
_cell.length_a   1.000
_cell.length_b   1.000
_cell.length_c   1.000
_cell.angle_alpha   90.00
_cell.angle_beta   90.00
_cell.angle_gamma   90.00
#
_symmetry.space_group_name_H-M   'P 1'
#
loop_
_entity.id
_entity.type
_entity.pdbx_description
1 polymer ?
#
loop_
_entity_poly.entity_id
_entity_poly.type
_entity_poly.pdbx_seq_one_letter_code
_entity_poly.pdbx_strand_id
1 'polypeptide(L)'
;MEQALSQRKPLKRQNLASMLVDDLRKRLLCGEFSGGTLLRQEQLAQEYGVSRMPVREALRQLDSEGLVIMQTNRGATVSELSLAEIDEIFDLREVLELDLLERAIPNMTPESLDKSRRILDELDEAYTTHDIARWGALNGKFHMSMYEPAGRSISL
;
A
#
# COMPACT_ATOMS: atom_id res chain seq x y z
N MET A 1 -19.12 47.64 -0.27
CA MET A 1 -18.93 47.00 -1.59
C MET A 1 -17.84 45.93 -1.40
N GLU A 2 -18.26 44.77 -0.95
CA GLU A 2 -17.37 43.64 -0.73
C GLU A 2 -17.82 42.53 -1.67
N GLN A 3 -17.04 42.38 -2.76
CA GLN A 3 -17.37 41.45 -3.81
C GLN A 3 -17.00 40.01 -3.33
N ALA A 4 -18.01 39.19 -3.35
CA ALA A 4 -17.93 37.75 -3.11
C ALA A 4 -16.79 37.10 -3.92
N LEU A 5 -15.77 36.62 -3.25
CA LEU A 5 -14.79 35.72 -3.81
C LEU A 5 -15.51 34.40 -4.18
N SER A 6 -15.73 34.25 -5.48
CA SER A 6 -16.29 33.07 -6.12
C SER A 6 -15.62 31.80 -5.56
N GLN A 7 -16.39 30.93 -4.93
CA GLN A 7 -15.98 29.60 -4.52
C GLN A 7 -15.63 28.79 -5.77
N ARG A 8 -14.36 28.77 -6.14
CA ARG A 8 -13.85 27.85 -7.13
C ARG A 8 -13.80 26.44 -6.50
N LYS A 9 -14.65 25.54 -6.96
CA LYS A 9 -14.55 24.12 -6.62
C LYS A 9 -13.11 23.63 -6.90
N PRO A 10 -12.44 22.99 -5.96
CA PRO A 10 -11.11 22.44 -6.20
C PRO A 10 -11.16 21.34 -7.24
N LEU A 11 -10.20 21.35 -8.07
CA LEU A 11 -10.08 20.80 -9.40
C LEU A 11 -10.00 19.27 -9.45
N LYS A 12 -10.62 18.70 -10.47
CA LYS A 12 -10.52 17.31 -10.96
C LYS A 12 -9.07 16.74 -11.09
N ARG A 13 -8.02 17.56 -10.99
CA ARG A 13 -6.62 17.15 -11.08
C ARG A 13 -6.15 16.31 -9.89
N GLN A 14 -6.62 16.58 -8.68
CA GLN A 14 -6.26 15.74 -7.50
C GLN A 14 -6.78 14.31 -7.64
N ASN A 15 -7.96 14.16 -8.27
CA ASN A 15 -8.54 12.84 -8.48
C ASN A 15 -7.71 11.99 -9.46
N LEU A 16 -7.14 12.59 -10.52
CA LEU A 16 -6.36 11.85 -11.52
C LEU A 16 -5.01 11.36 -10.97
N ALA A 17 -4.28 12.20 -10.24
CA ALA A 17 -3.02 11.80 -9.61
C ALA A 17 -3.24 10.69 -8.58
N SER A 18 -4.29 10.79 -7.76
CA SER A 18 -4.65 9.74 -6.80
C SER A 18 -4.99 8.43 -7.49
N MET A 19 -5.77 8.45 -8.58
CA MET A 19 -6.08 7.24 -9.36
C MET A 19 -4.82 6.59 -9.94
N LEU A 20 -3.87 7.40 -10.43
CA LEU A 20 -2.57 6.91 -10.92
C LEU A 20 -1.73 6.28 -9.80
N VAL A 21 -1.72 6.89 -8.62
CA VAL A 21 -1.05 6.33 -7.44
C VAL A 21 -1.62 4.95 -7.10
N ASP A 22 -2.93 4.85 -7.01
CA ASP A 22 -3.60 3.61 -6.61
C ASP A 22 -3.37 2.48 -7.63
N ASP A 23 -3.44 2.79 -8.91
CA ASP A 23 -3.19 1.82 -9.97
C ASP A 23 -1.71 1.41 -10.03
N LEU A 24 -0.79 2.36 -10.03
CA LEU A 24 0.65 2.08 -10.04
C LEU A 24 1.09 1.32 -8.78
N ARG A 25 0.55 1.67 -7.60
CA ARG A 25 0.81 0.92 -6.37
C ARG A 25 0.39 -0.54 -6.50
N LYS A 26 -0.81 -0.78 -7.03
CA LYS A 26 -1.30 -2.14 -7.26
C LYS A 26 -0.39 -2.90 -8.22
N ARG A 27 0.01 -2.32 -9.34
CA ARG A 27 0.91 -2.92 -10.34
C ARG A 27 2.28 -3.25 -9.75
N LEU A 28 2.83 -2.34 -8.92
CA LEU A 28 4.10 -2.56 -8.19
C LEU A 28 3.98 -3.73 -7.22
N LEU A 29 2.95 -3.74 -6.38
CA LEU A 29 2.74 -4.77 -5.37
C LEU A 29 2.40 -6.15 -5.98
N CYS A 30 1.78 -6.18 -7.17
CA CYS A 30 1.55 -7.43 -7.92
C CYS A 30 2.80 -7.93 -8.67
N GLY A 31 3.94 -7.21 -8.60
CA GLY A 31 5.18 -7.62 -9.25
C GLY A 31 5.20 -7.42 -10.77
N GLU A 32 4.32 -6.57 -11.33
CA GLU A 32 4.34 -6.24 -12.76
C GLU A 32 5.66 -5.55 -13.15
N PHE A 33 6.22 -4.80 -12.22
CA PHE A 33 7.53 -4.17 -12.37
C PHE A 33 8.52 -4.80 -11.39
N SER A 34 9.57 -5.41 -11.92
CA SER A 34 10.65 -5.96 -11.09
C SER A 34 11.43 -4.85 -10.36
N GLY A 35 12.01 -5.17 -9.20
CA GLY A 35 12.94 -4.28 -8.51
C GLY A 35 14.04 -3.77 -9.44
N GLY A 36 14.47 -2.53 -9.26
CA GLY A 36 15.44 -1.86 -10.13
C GLY A 36 14.90 -1.35 -11.47
N THR A 37 13.65 -1.68 -11.85
CA THR A 37 13.03 -1.22 -13.11
C THR A 37 12.85 0.29 -13.13
N LEU A 38 13.27 0.95 -14.22
CA LEU A 38 13.08 2.39 -14.41
C LEU A 38 11.70 2.68 -15.01
N LEU A 39 10.84 3.31 -14.23
CA LEU A 39 9.52 3.82 -14.63
C LEU A 39 9.67 5.21 -15.24
N ARG A 40 9.60 5.31 -16.56
CA ARG A 40 9.77 6.58 -17.29
C ARG A 40 8.47 7.37 -17.30
N GLN A 41 8.51 8.64 -16.89
CA GLN A 41 7.33 9.52 -16.88
C GLN A 41 6.67 9.63 -18.25
N GLU A 42 7.46 9.66 -19.34
CA GLU A 42 6.92 9.73 -20.70
C GLU A 42 6.12 8.50 -21.09
N GLN A 43 6.67 7.32 -20.80
CA GLN A 43 6.03 6.05 -21.13
C GLN A 43 4.73 5.88 -20.36
N LEU A 44 4.75 6.15 -19.04
CA LEU A 44 3.55 6.11 -18.22
C LEU A 44 2.50 7.15 -18.66
N ALA A 45 2.94 8.37 -18.99
CA ALA A 45 2.02 9.41 -19.47
C ALA A 45 1.33 8.99 -20.78
N GLN A 46 2.08 8.36 -21.70
CA GLN A 46 1.52 7.82 -22.93
C GLN A 46 0.57 6.65 -22.68
N GLU A 47 0.95 5.71 -21.82
CA GLU A 47 0.16 4.53 -21.47
C GLU A 47 -1.20 4.93 -20.86
N TYR A 48 -1.20 5.88 -19.93
CA TYR A 48 -2.42 6.36 -19.27
C TYR A 48 -3.17 7.45 -20.07
N GLY A 49 -2.65 7.91 -21.19
CA GLY A 49 -3.27 8.98 -21.98
C GLY A 49 -3.34 10.34 -21.27
N VAL A 50 -2.34 10.65 -20.43
CA VAL A 50 -2.30 11.85 -19.59
C VAL A 50 -1.03 12.68 -19.84
N SER A 51 -0.96 13.90 -19.28
CA SER A 51 0.28 14.67 -19.28
C SER A 51 1.28 14.13 -18.24
N ARG A 52 2.57 14.49 -18.37
CA ARG A 52 3.63 14.06 -17.43
C ARG A 52 3.44 14.57 -15.99
N MET A 53 2.69 15.67 -15.81
CA MET A 53 2.53 16.29 -14.49
C MET A 53 1.85 15.36 -13.46
N PRO A 54 0.64 14.80 -13.71
CA PRO A 54 -0.01 13.89 -12.77
C PRO A 54 0.81 12.60 -12.56
N VAL A 55 1.52 12.11 -13.58
CA VAL A 55 2.43 10.95 -13.42
C VAL A 55 3.58 11.29 -12.47
N ARG A 56 4.19 12.47 -12.60
CA ARG A 56 5.26 12.89 -11.70
C ARG A 56 4.78 13.05 -10.27
N GLU A 57 3.56 13.58 -10.08
CA GLU A 57 2.95 13.68 -8.75
C GLU A 57 2.68 12.30 -8.15
N ALA A 58 2.17 11.36 -8.95
CA ALA A 58 1.96 9.98 -8.52
C ALA A 58 3.27 9.29 -8.14
N LEU A 59 4.32 9.39 -8.96
CA LEU A 59 5.62 8.82 -8.65
C LEU A 59 6.25 9.42 -7.40
N ARG A 60 6.08 10.72 -7.14
CA ARG A 60 6.53 11.36 -5.89
C ARG A 60 5.82 10.83 -4.65
N GLN A 61 4.54 10.55 -4.77
CA GLN A 61 3.80 9.95 -3.67
C GLN A 61 4.29 8.53 -3.42
N LEU A 62 4.47 7.72 -4.46
CA LEU A 62 5.03 6.36 -4.34
C LEU A 62 6.47 6.35 -3.81
N ASP A 63 7.27 7.38 -4.12
CA ASP A 63 8.61 7.60 -3.54
C ASP A 63 8.53 7.87 -2.03
N SER A 64 7.57 8.68 -1.59
CA SER A 64 7.34 8.91 -0.15
C SER A 64 6.82 7.66 0.59
N GLU A 65 6.25 6.70 -0.12
CA GLU A 65 5.82 5.38 0.38
C GLU A 65 6.95 4.33 0.32
N GLY A 66 8.12 4.69 -0.25
CA GLY A 66 9.27 3.79 -0.40
C GLY A 66 9.12 2.74 -1.50
N LEU A 67 8.06 2.79 -2.33
CA LEU A 67 7.83 1.83 -3.41
C LEU A 67 8.72 2.08 -4.64
N VAL A 68 9.15 3.32 -4.83
CA VAL A 68 10.06 3.72 -5.89
C VAL A 68 11.07 4.74 -5.36
N ILE A 69 12.14 5.00 -6.11
CA ILE A 69 13.15 6.03 -5.81
C ILE A 69 13.18 7.00 -6.99
N MET A 70 12.86 8.27 -6.74
CA MET A 70 12.83 9.30 -7.78
C MET A 70 14.19 9.51 -8.43
N GLN A 71 14.21 9.52 -9.77
CA GLN A 71 15.39 9.83 -10.57
C GLN A 71 15.25 11.22 -11.20
N THR A 72 16.27 12.06 -11.05
CA THR A 72 16.24 13.44 -11.58
C THR A 72 15.95 13.43 -13.08
N ASN A 73 14.86 14.07 -13.49
CA ASN A 73 14.40 14.25 -14.87
C ASN A 73 14.15 12.96 -15.69
N ARG A 74 14.15 11.77 -15.07
CA ARG A 74 13.99 10.49 -15.81
C ARG A 74 12.75 9.71 -15.43
N GLY A 75 12.24 9.86 -14.22
CA GLY A 75 11.13 9.07 -13.68
C GLY A 75 11.44 8.58 -12.27
N ALA A 76 11.19 7.31 -12.00
CA ALA A 76 11.52 6.67 -10.74
C ALA A 76 11.98 5.23 -10.98
N THR A 77 12.86 4.72 -10.13
CA THR A 77 13.28 3.32 -10.14
C THR A 77 12.49 2.56 -9.09
N VAL A 78 11.98 1.38 -9.41
CA VAL A 78 11.29 0.51 -8.45
C VAL A 78 12.24 0.13 -7.33
N SER A 79 11.81 0.29 -6.08
CA SER A 79 12.62 -0.05 -4.90
C SER A 79 12.93 -1.54 -4.89
N GLU A 80 14.11 -1.88 -4.44
CA GLU A 80 14.59 -3.25 -4.30
C GLU A 80 15.17 -3.39 -2.90
N LEU A 81 14.73 -4.41 -2.19
CA LEU A 81 15.27 -4.75 -0.89
C LEU A 81 16.30 -5.88 -1.06
N SER A 82 17.45 -5.73 -0.43
CA SER A 82 18.41 -6.82 -0.29
C SER A 82 17.86 -7.90 0.65
N LEU A 83 18.35 -9.14 0.53
CA LEU A 83 17.98 -10.21 1.45
C LEU A 83 18.26 -9.84 2.90
N ALA A 84 19.35 -9.14 3.17
CA ALA A 84 19.70 -8.69 4.53
C ALA A 84 18.68 -7.69 5.10
N GLU A 85 18.18 -6.75 4.26
CA GLU A 85 17.13 -5.82 4.68
C GLU A 85 15.80 -6.53 4.91
N ILE A 86 15.50 -7.55 4.09
CA ILE A 86 14.31 -8.38 4.29
C ILE A 86 14.40 -9.13 5.64
N ASP A 87 15.53 -9.76 5.93
CA ASP A 87 15.76 -10.48 7.20
C ASP A 87 15.61 -9.52 8.39
N GLU A 88 16.22 -8.33 8.35
CA GLU A 88 16.08 -7.31 9.40
C GLU A 88 14.62 -6.86 9.61
N ILE A 89 13.85 -6.70 8.52
CA ILE A 89 12.42 -6.37 8.60
C ILE A 89 11.64 -7.50 9.29
N PHE A 90 11.95 -8.76 8.98
CA PHE A 90 11.28 -9.90 9.62
C PHE A 90 11.63 -10.02 11.10
N ASP A 91 12.87 -9.77 11.49
CA ASP A 91 13.30 -9.73 12.91
C ASP A 91 12.54 -8.65 13.69
N LEU A 92 12.41 -7.45 13.13
CA LEU A 92 11.65 -6.36 13.75
C LEU A 92 10.14 -6.68 13.84
N ARG A 93 9.58 -7.29 12.80
CA ARG A 93 8.19 -7.73 12.79
C ARG A 93 7.94 -8.78 13.86
N GLU A 94 8.82 -9.77 14.01
CA GLU A 94 8.69 -10.82 15.03
C GLU A 94 8.55 -10.21 16.43
N VAL A 95 9.43 -9.27 16.79
CA VAL A 95 9.40 -8.58 18.09
C VAL A 95 8.08 -7.83 18.30
N LEU A 96 7.63 -7.08 17.29
CA LEU A 96 6.40 -6.27 17.39
C LEU A 96 5.14 -7.15 17.40
N GLU A 97 5.07 -8.15 16.53
CA GLU A 97 3.92 -9.01 16.39
C GLU A 97 3.71 -9.92 17.60
N LEU A 98 4.81 -10.40 18.23
CA LEU A 98 4.74 -11.15 19.49
C LEU A 98 4.20 -10.28 20.64
N ASP A 99 4.71 -9.06 20.84
CA ASP A 99 4.19 -8.13 21.86
C ASP A 99 2.71 -7.81 21.63
N LEU A 100 2.31 -7.61 20.36
CA LEU A 100 0.91 -7.35 20.01
C LEU A 100 0.01 -8.56 20.31
N LEU A 101 0.43 -9.78 19.96
CA LEU A 101 -0.32 -11.02 20.24
C LEU A 101 -0.45 -11.27 21.74
N GLU A 102 0.63 -11.15 22.50
CA GLU A 102 0.60 -11.34 23.96
C GLU A 102 -0.42 -10.40 24.64
N ARG A 103 -0.55 -9.18 24.14
CA ARG A 103 -1.53 -8.20 24.63
C ARG A 103 -2.94 -8.42 24.09
N ALA A 104 -3.06 -8.93 22.88
CA ALA A 104 -4.35 -9.18 22.23
C ALA A 104 -5.07 -10.39 22.85
N ILE A 105 -4.36 -11.47 23.12
CA ILE A 105 -4.93 -12.74 23.59
C ILE A 105 -5.88 -12.57 24.79
N PRO A 106 -5.52 -11.86 25.86
CA PRO A 106 -6.42 -11.69 27.01
C PRO A 106 -7.70 -10.89 26.70
N ASN A 107 -7.70 -10.13 25.61
CA ASN A 107 -8.79 -9.25 25.22
C ASN A 107 -9.60 -9.79 24.02
N MET A 108 -9.25 -10.97 23.51
CA MET A 108 -9.97 -11.60 22.39
C MET A 108 -11.36 -12.03 22.86
N THR A 109 -12.37 -11.66 22.08
CA THR A 109 -13.75 -12.09 22.29
C THR A 109 -14.16 -13.12 21.23
N PRO A 110 -15.24 -13.89 21.45
CA PRO A 110 -15.78 -14.76 20.41
C PRO A 110 -16.02 -14.04 19.09
N GLU A 111 -16.51 -12.79 19.15
CA GLU A 111 -16.78 -11.97 17.96
C GLU A 111 -15.50 -11.59 17.22
N SER A 112 -14.42 -11.24 17.94
CA SER A 112 -13.13 -10.93 17.32
C SER A 112 -12.52 -12.16 16.66
N LEU A 113 -12.62 -13.32 17.30
CA LEU A 113 -12.17 -14.61 16.73
C LEU A 113 -12.97 -15.01 15.50
N ASP A 114 -14.30 -14.83 15.52
CA ASP A 114 -15.15 -15.11 14.36
C ASP A 114 -14.87 -14.15 13.19
N LYS A 115 -14.51 -12.88 13.48
CA LYS A 115 -14.04 -11.93 12.47
C LYS A 115 -12.77 -12.44 11.80
N SER A 116 -11.77 -12.86 12.57
CA SER A 116 -10.49 -13.36 12.06
C SER A 116 -10.69 -14.66 11.27
N ARG A 117 -11.55 -15.56 11.73
CA ARG A 117 -11.88 -16.81 11.03
C ARG A 117 -12.48 -16.57 9.66
N ARG A 118 -13.45 -15.65 9.54
CA ARG A 118 -14.04 -15.27 8.23
C ARG A 118 -13.00 -14.73 7.26
N ILE A 119 -12.07 -13.89 7.74
CA ILE A 119 -10.99 -13.38 6.90
C ILE A 119 -10.06 -14.52 6.46
N LEU A 120 -9.78 -15.48 7.34
CA LEU A 120 -8.97 -16.65 7.02
C LEU A 120 -9.62 -17.52 5.95
N ASP A 121 -10.94 -17.76 6.04
CA ASP A 121 -11.69 -18.51 5.03
C ASP A 121 -11.61 -17.82 3.63
N GLU A 122 -11.75 -16.49 3.59
CA GLU A 122 -11.57 -15.72 2.35
C GLU A 122 -10.12 -15.77 1.81
N LEU A 123 -9.15 -15.81 2.70
CA LEU A 123 -7.73 -15.91 2.38
C LEU A 123 -7.39 -17.28 1.76
N ASP A 124 -7.94 -18.36 2.33
CA ASP A 124 -7.81 -19.71 1.79
C ASP A 124 -8.44 -19.82 0.39
N GLU A 125 -9.60 -19.19 0.17
CA GLU A 125 -10.21 -19.10 -1.15
C GLU A 125 -9.29 -18.38 -2.15
N ALA A 126 -8.74 -17.21 -1.78
CA ALA A 126 -7.83 -16.45 -2.63
C ALA A 126 -6.54 -17.23 -2.93
N TYR A 127 -6.02 -18.00 -1.97
CA TYR A 127 -4.88 -18.88 -2.15
C TYR A 127 -5.18 -19.99 -3.16
N THR A 128 -6.31 -20.68 -3.01
CA THR A 128 -6.72 -21.79 -3.90
C THR A 128 -7.02 -21.33 -5.32
N THR A 129 -7.51 -20.10 -5.49
CA THR A 129 -7.78 -19.50 -6.81
C THR A 129 -6.57 -18.77 -7.41
N HIS A 130 -5.42 -18.76 -6.74
CA HIS A 130 -4.20 -18.06 -7.16
C HIS A 130 -4.40 -16.55 -7.39
N ASP A 131 -5.33 -15.93 -6.65
CA ASP A 131 -5.56 -14.48 -6.66
C ASP A 131 -4.55 -13.79 -5.72
N ILE A 132 -3.33 -13.57 -6.23
CA ILE A 132 -2.20 -13.01 -5.46
C ILE A 132 -2.54 -11.63 -4.88
N ALA A 133 -3.24 -10.78 -5.65
CA ALA A 133 -3.58 -9.43 -5.21
C ALA A 133 -4.59 -9.45 -4.05
N ARG A 134 -5.62 -10.29 -4.15
CA ARG A 134 -6.61 -10.50 -3.10
C ARG A 134 -5.98 -11.15 -1.87
N TRP A 135 -5.13 -12.15 -2.09
CA TRP A 135 -4.39 -12.83 -1.02
C TRP A 135 -3.55 -11.85 -0.19
N GLY A 136 -2.74 -11.01 -0.81
CA GLY A 136 -1.90 -10.03 -0.10
C GLY A 136 -2.73 -9.05 0.74
N ALA A 137 -3.86 -8.54 0.19
CA ALA A 137 -4.75 -7.64 0.90
C ALA A 137 -5.44 -8.32 2.09
N LEU A 138 -5.87 -9.57 1.95
CA LEU A 138 -6.52 -10.35 2.99
C LEU A 138 -5.53 -10.78 4.07
N ASN A 139 -4.30 -11.14 3.70
CA ASN A 139 -3.25 -11.47 4.64
C ASN A 139 -2.98 -10.31 5.62
N GLY A 140 -2.86 -9.08 5.11
CA GLY A 140 -2.75 -7.90 5.97
C GLY A 140 -3.96 -7.70 6.89
N LYS A 141 -5.19 -7.87 6.37
CA LYS A 141 -6.42 -7.80 7.17
C LYS A 141 -6.48 -8.86 8.25
N PHE A 142 -6.03 -10.08 7.96
CA PHE A 142 -5.99 -11.18 8.92
C PHE A 142 -5.06 -10.84 10.09
N HIS A 143 -3.83 -10.45 9.81
CA HIS A 143 -2.88 -10.02 10.84
C HIS A 143 -3.44 -8.88 11.69
N MET A 144 -3.98 -7.84 11.07
CA MET A 144 -4.61 -6.71 11.77
C MET A 144 -5.75 -7.16 12.68
N SER A 145 -6.60 -8.10 12.23
CA SER A 145 -7.72 -8.61 13.04
C SER A 145 -7.26 -9.36 14.29
N MET A 146 -6.07 -10.00 14.23
CA MET A 146 -5.46 -10.69 15.36
C MET A 146 -4.84 -9.71 16.37
N TYR A 147 -4.31 -8.56 15.91
CA TYR A 147 -3.62 -7.60 16.76
C TYR A 147 -4.53 -6.48 17.30
N GLU A 148 -5.65 -6.19 16.64
CA GLU A 148 -6.61 -5.15 17.02
C GLU A 148 -7.03 -5.20 18.51
N PRO A 149 -7.27 -6.40 19.13
CA PRO A 149 -7.61 -6.49 20.55
C PRO A 149 -6.50 -6.04 21.53
N ALA A 150 -5.25 -5.86 21.04
CA ALA A 150 -4.16 -5.31 21.85
C ALA A 150 -4.38 -3.82 22.22
N GLY A 151 -5.22 -3.09 21.48
CA GLY A 151 -5.53 -1.68 21.71
C GLY A 151 -4.35 -0.73 21.50
N ARG A 152 -3.36 -1.10 20.66
CA ARG A 152 -2.12 -0.37 20.42
C ARG A 152 -2.14 0.37 19.08
N SER A 153 -2.83 1.52 19.02
CA SER A 153 -3.04 2.29 17.78
C SER A 153 -1.76 2.83 17.09
N ILE A 154 -0.63 2.86 17.78
CA ILE A 154 0.65 3.32 17.21
C ILE A 154 1.44 2.15 16.63
N SER A 155 1.24 0.93 17.16
CA SER A 155 1.95 -0.27 16.72
C SER A 155 1.19 -1.06 15.65
N LEU A 156 -0.07 -0.70 15.40
CA LEU A 156 -0.96 -1.21 14.36
C LEU A 156 -0.93 -0.28 13.14
#